data_dc2d26c0e90c968790da5349dc8f7df1
#
_entry.id   dc2d26c0e90c968790da5349dc8f7df1
#
_cell.length_a   1.000
_cell.length_b   1.000
_cell.length_c   1.000
_cell.angle_alpha   90.00
_cell.angle_beta   90.00
_cell.angle_gamma   90.00
#
_symmetry.space_group_name_H-M   'P 1'
#
loop_
_entity.id
_entity.type
_entity.pdbx_description
1 polymer ?
#
loop_
_entity_poly.entity_id
_entity_poly.type
_entity_poly.pdbx_seq_one_letter_code
_entity_poly.pdbx_strand_id
1 'polypeptide(L)'
;MADTPPGPRRLARIYAPDAALALDSVPSDAPEYIIAKVADVLEEGAAEGAVLMEVRFGAAGQALMQPAFMVLFREAERRVQLRYPQLRAEALGLLSLVHDSAHLLCTEQQVATCVQMAREALAGVDFLVAPYDTEADLALWAITYRYAERAADAGLGITVHAGEFSTANLAAALRVPGLRRIGHAVYAAHDPRLLEQVAQSGVSVECCLTCNVLLGAVPSYEAHPIRRFVACGIPVTLNTDDPVRVCTTIGREYAVAAALGFSPADLLTFTRAAVHASFTSVERRAALLHELDRWGQSSAEAPT
;
A
#
# COMPACT_ATOMS: atom_id res chain seq x y z
N MET A 1 14.52 -21.25 -14.73
CA MET A 1 14.21 -21.95 -13.47
C MET A 1 13.11 -21.15 -12.82
N ALA A 2 11.90 -21.68 -12.69
CA ALA A 2 10.84 -21.01 -11.97
C ALA A 2 11.26 -20.99 -10.49
N ASP A 3 11.52 -19.77 -9.96
CA ASP A 3 11.78 -19.63 -8.54
C ASP A 3 10.57 -20.12 -7.76
N THR A 4 10.81 -21.17 -6.99
CA THR A 4 9.84 -21.67 -6.03
C THR A 4 9.46 -20.51 -5.11
N PRO A 5 8.17 -20.24 -4.88
CA PRO A 5 7.77 -19.20 -3.94
C PRO A 5 8.49 -19.41 -2.61
N PRO A 6 8.90 -18.36 -1.92
CA PRO A 6 9.58 -18.49 -0.65
C PRO A 6 8.70 -19.30 0.29
N GLY A 7 9.19 -20.48 0.62
CA GLY A 7 8.44 -21.47 1.37
C GLY A 7 8.24 -21.08 2.85
N PRO A 8 7.77 -22.02 3.67
CA PRO A 8 7.46 -21.81 5.10
C PRO A 8 8.55 -21.12 5.93
N ARG A 9 9.80 -21.16 5.47
CA ARG A 9 10.94 -20.50 6.12
C ARG A 9 10.83 -18.98 6.17
N ARG A 10 10.17 -18.36 5.18
CA ARG A 10 9.97 -16.91 5.16
C ARG A 10 8.86 -16.49 6.13
N LEU A 11 7.76 -17.24 6.15
CA LEU A 11 6.71 -17.04 7.16
C LEU A 11 7.28 -17.21 8.57
N ALA A 12 8.14 -18.23 8.78
CA ALA A 12 8.84 -18.43 10.04
C ALA A 12 9.77 -17.27 10.39
N ARG A 13 10.47 -16.66 9.40
CA ARG A 13 11.36 -15.52 9.62
C ARG A 13 10.63 -14.24 10.04
N ILE A 14 9.41 -14.03 9.57
CA ILE A 14 8.60 -12.86 9.91
C ILE A 14 7.82 -13.06 11.22
N TYR A 15 7.39 -14.28 11.50
CA TYR A 15 6.65 -14.64 12.71
C TYR A 15 7.52 -15.29 13.79
N ALA A 16 8.69 -15.80 13.44
CA ALA A 16 9.71 -16.35 14.32
C ALA A 16 11.10 -15.98 13.77
N PRO A 17 11.57 -14.74 13.94
CA PRO A 17 12.90 -14.34 13.50
C PRO A 17 13.96 -15.15 14.20
N ASP A 18 15.05 -15.42 13.47
CA ASP A 18 16.14 -16.26 13.92
C ASP A 18 16.59 -15.96 15.36
N ALA A 19 16.49 -17.00 16.17
CA ALA A 19 17.26 -17.35 17.34
C ALA A 19 17.40 -16.35 18.52
N ALA A 20 17.12 -15.06 18.35
CA ALA A 20 17.27 -14.10 19.46
C ALA A 20 15.95 -13.78 20.17
N LEU A 21 14.81 -13.96 19.49
CA LEU A 21 13.48 -13.75 20.07
C LEU A 21 12.56 -14.87 19.56
N ALA A 22 12.24 -15.82 20.42
CA ALA A 22 11.07 -16.65 20.20
C ALA A 22 9.85 -15.75 20.25
N LEU A 23 9.48 -15.13 19.11
CA LEU A 23 8.33 -14.21 19.03
C LEU A 23 7.03 -14.88 19.50
N ASP A 24 6.95 -16.21 19.45
CA ASP A 24 5.84 -16.98 19.99
C ASP A 24 5.68 -16.83 21.52
N SER A 25 6.72 -16.40 22.22
CA SER A 25 6.69 -16.14 23.66
C SER A 25 6.51 -14.65 24.02
N VAL A 26 6.56 -13.74 23.05
CA VAL A 26 6.42 -12.30 23.25
C VAL A 26 4.97 -11.89 22.94
N PRO A 27 4.27 -11.19 23.85
CA PRO A 27 2.94 -10.65 23.56
C PRO A 27 2.94 -9.81 22.29
N SER A 28 1.92 -9.97 21.46
CA SER A 28 1.82 -9.29 20.13
C SER A 28 1.71 -7.75 20.22
N ASP A 29 1.42 -7.23 21.41
CA ASP A 29 1.36 -5.80 21.74
C ASP A 29 2.65 -5.28 22.41
N ALA A 30 3.62 -6.18 22.68
CA ALA A 30 4.90 -5.76 23.26
C ALA A 30 5.67 -4.85 22.29
N PRO A 31 6.31 -3.77 22.78
CA PRO A 31 7.08 -2.86 21.93
C PRO A 31 8.11 -3.56 21.05
N GLU A 32 8.86 -4.50 21.60
CA GLU A 32 9.89 -5.25 20.88
C GLU A 32 9.30 -6.10 19.75
N TYR A 33 8.11 -6.69 19.95
CA TYR A 33 7.42 -7.45 18.92
C TYR A 33 7.01 -6.54 17.75
N ILE A 34 6.41 -5.40 18.06
CA ILE A 34 5.99 -4.41 17.05
C ILE A 34 7.19 -3.88 16.28
N ILE A 35 8.26 -3.50 16.98
CA ILE A 35 9.49 -3.01 16.34
C ILE A 35 10.09 -4.07 15.43
N ALA A 36 10.23 -5.30 15.88
CA ALA A 36 10.80 -6.40 15.09
C ALA A 36 9.95 -6.66 13.84
N LYS A 37 8.63 -6.75 13.98
CA LYS A 37 7.71 -7.00 12.87
C LYS A 37 7.76 -5.90 11.81
N VAL A 38 7.77 -4.64 12.22
CA VAL A 38 7.90 -3.51 11.31
C VAL A 38 9.28 -3.52 10.64
N ALA A 39 10.35 -3.76 11.41
CA ALA A 39 11.71 -3.79 10.89
C ALA A 39 11.89 -4.90 9.84
N ASP A 40 11.31 -6.08 10.04
CA ASP A 40 11.40 -7.19 9.09
C ASP A 40 10.77 -6.81 7.72
N VAL A 41 9.59 -6.16 7.74
CA VAL A 41 8.94 -5.68 6.51
C VAL A 41 9.79 -4.62 5.80
N LEU A 42 10.33 -3.67 6.57
CA LEU A 42 11.16 -2.60 6.02
C LEU A 42 12.50 -3.14 5.48
N GLU A 43 13.14 -4.07 6.19
CA GLU A 43 14.41 -4.67 5.76
C GLU A 43 14.23 -5.48 4.47
N GLU A 44 13.12 -6.21 4.33
CA GLU A 44 12.81 -6.95 3.12
C GLU A 44 12.72 -6.02 1.90
N GLY A 45 11.95 -4.94 1.97
CA GLY A 45 11.84 -4.00 0.87
C GLY A 45 13.16 -3.28 0.58
N ALA A 46 13.89 -2.88 1.63
CA ALA A 46 15.19 -2.23 1.48
C ALA A 46 16.25 -3.15 0.84
N ALA A 47 16.23 -4.45 1.16
CA ALA A 47 17.12 -5.44 0.54
C ALA A 47 16.85 -5.62 -0.96
N GLU A 48 15.65 -5.29 -1.43
CA GLU A 48 15.27 -5.30 -2.84
C GLU A 48 15.39 -3.91 -3.51
N GLY A 49 16.02 -2.95 -2.82
CA GLY A 49 16.33 -1.63 -3.37
C GLY A 49 15.29 -0.54 -3.11
N ALA A 50 14.26 -0.80 -2.32
CA ALA A 50 13.32 0.24 -1.94
C ALA A 50 14.01 1.32 -1.09
N VAL A 51 13.83 2.58 -1.47
CA VAL A 51 14.35 3.77 -0.76
C VAL A 51 13.24 4.56 -0.08
N LEU A 52 11.98 4.31 -0.46
CA LEU A 52 10.77 4.80 0.20
C LEU A 52 9.77 3.66 0.28
N MET A 53 9.24 3.42 1.47
CA MET A 53 8.18 2.44 1.70
C MET A 53 7.02 3.08 2.44
N GLU A 54 5.81 2.79 2.01
CA GLU A 54 4.59 3.14 2.74
C GLU A 54 3.96 1.86 3.27
N VAL A 55 3.83 1.78 4.60
CA VAL A 55 3.36 0.60 5.30
C VAL A 55 2.02 0.87 5.95
N ARG A 56 1.03 0.06 5.62
CA ARG A 56 -0.29 0.12 6.25
C ARG A 56 -0.31 -0.71 7.53
N PHE A 57 -0.95 -0.18 8.57
CA PHE A 57 -1.13 -0.86 9.85
C PHE A 57 -2.52 -0.58 10.42
N GLY A 58 -3.01 -1.44 11.25
CA GLY A 58 -4.32 -1.26 11.91
C GLY A 58 -5.18 -2.50 11.85
N ALA A 59 -6.35 -2.42 11.36
CA ALA A 59 -7.41 -3.40 11.12
C ALA A 59 -7.58 -4.58 12.12
N ALA A 60 -6.54 -5.27 12.54
CA ALA A 60 -6.62 -6.48 13.38
C ALA A 60 -6.12 -6.28 14.82
N GLY A 61 -5.51 -5.15 15.16
CA GLY A 61 -4.92 -4.93 16.47
C GLY A 61 -5.15 -3.52 17.01
N GLN A 62 -6.05 -3.39 18.00
CA GLN A 62 -6.29 -2.10 18.68
C GLN A 62 -5.01 -1.49 19.27
N ALA A 63 -4.02 -2.31 19.62
CA ALA A 63 -2.74 -1.87 20.16
C ALA A 63 -1.88 -1.07 19.18
N LEU A 64 -2.08 -1.25 17.86
CA LEU A 64 -1.31 -0.55 16.83
C LEU A 64 -1.86 0.84 16.50
N MET A 65 -3.14 1.11 16.79
CA MET A 65 -3.77 2.42 16.57
C MET A 65 -3.66 3.29 17.82
N GLN A 66 -2.44 3.56 18.25
CA GLN A 66 -2.15 4.46 19.37
C GLN A 66 -1.00 5.39 19.01
N PRO A 67 -0.96 6.63 19.52
CA PRO A 67 0.14 7.57 19.28
C PRO A 67 1.52 6.96 19.55
N ALA A 68 1.64 6.11 20.56
CA ALA A 68 2.87 5.37 20.88
C ALA A 68 3.38 4.50 19.72
N PHE A 69 2.51 4.03 18.81
CA PHE A 69 2.93 3.24 17.66
C PHE A 69 3.92 3.99 16.78
N MET A 70 3.76 5.29 16.55
CA MET A 70 4.68 6.06 15.72
C MET A 70 6.12 6.07 16.28
N VAL A 71 6.26 6.05 17.61
CA VAL A 71 7.57 5.93 18.26
C VAL A 71 8.22 4.59 17.94
N LEU A 72 7.43 3.50 18.00
CA LEU A 72 7.91 2.15 17.72
C LEU A 72 8.23 1.98 16.22
N PHE A 73 7.40 2.55 15.35
CA PHE A 73 7.61 2.56 13.91
C PHE A 73 8.92 3.28 13.53
N ARG A 74 9.17 4.46 14.11
CA ARG A 74 10.42 5.20 13.87
C ARG A 74 11.64 4.50 14.46
N GLU A 75 11.51 3.79 15.57
CA GLU A 75 12.60 2.96 16.09
C GLU A 75 12.90 1.77 15.15
N ALA A 76 11.87 1.12 14.60
CA ALA A 76 12.06 0.06 13.60
C ALA A 76 12.77 0.60 12.35
N GLU A 77 12.32 1.73 11.81
CA GLU A 77 12.97 2.41 10.68
C GLU A 77 14.44 2.70 10.98
N ARG A 78 14.73 3.28 12.15
CA ARG A 78 16.10 3.59 12.57
C ARG A 78 16.99 2.34 12.64
N ARG A 79 16.49 1.21 13.13
CA ARG A 79 17.24 -0.06 13.16
C ARG A 79 17.59 -0.54 11.76
N VAL A 80 16.64 -0.47 10.83
CA VAL A 80 16.88 -0.86 9.43
C VAL A 80 17.84 0.10 8.74
N GLN A 81 17.79 1.39 9.05
CA GLN A 81 18.71 2.40 8.51
C GLN A 81 20.19 2.19 8.92
N LEU A 82 20.47 1.44 9.96
CA LEU A 82 21.86 1.06 10.27
C LEU A 82 22.52 0.25 9.14
N ARG A 83 21.70 -0.49 8.38
CA ARG A 83 22.14 -1.28 7.24
C ARG A 83 21.77 -0.66 5.89
N TYR A 84 20.63 0.03 5.84
CA TYR A 84 20.08 0.67 4.64
C TYR A 84 19.83 2.17 4.89
N PRO A 85 20.88 3.00 4.97
CA PRO A 85 20.77 4.39 5.43
C PRO A 85 19.90 5.29 4.54
N GLN A 86 19.70 4.91 3.27
CA GLN A 86 18.83 5.65 2.32
C GLN A 86 17.35 5.38 2.54
N LEU A 87 16.97 4.27 3.20
CA LEU A 87 15.56 3.93 3.40
C LEU A 87 14.84 5.01 4.19
N ARG A 88 13.64 5.33 3.75
CA ARG A 88 12.63 6.08 4.51
C ARG A 88 11.33 5.31 4.46
N ALA A 89 10.58 5.37 5.55
CA ALA A 89 9.30 4.70 5.67
C ALA A 89 8.22 5.67 6.14
N GLU A 90 7.04 5.54 5.54
CA GLU A 90 5.85 6.26 5.94
C GLU A 90 4.80 5.26 6.45
N ALA A 91 4.10 5.63 7.50
CA ALA A 91 3.06 4.82 8.09
C ALA A 91 1.68 5.33 7.65
N LEU A 92 0.77 4.40 7.30
CA LEU A 92 -0.62 4.69 6.98
C LEU A 92 -1.55 3.87 7.89
N GLY A 93 -2.58 4.54 8.43
CA GLY A 93 -3.61 3.85 9.21
C GLY A 93 -4.60 3.14 8.28
N LEU A 94 -4.80 1.83 8.44
CA LEU A 94 -5.85 1.08 7.74
C LEU A 94 -7.13 1.06 8.58
N LEU A 95 -8.20 1.60 8.05
CA LEU A 95 -9.48 1.83 8.71
C LEU A 95 -10.57 1.00 8.03
N SER A 96 -11.07 -0.01 8.73
CA SER A 96 -12.16 -0.84 8.21
C SER A 96 -13.51 -0.30 8.66
N LEU A 97 -14.47 -0.22 7.74
CA LEU A 97 -15.86 0.13 8.01
C LEU A 97 -16.75 -1.07 7.74
N VAL A 98 -17.43 -1.52 8.78
CA VAL A 98 -18.36 -2.66 8.74
C VAL A 98 -19.67 -2.21 9.36
N HIS A 99 -20.81 -2.70 8.88
CA HIS A 99 -22.13 -2.36 9.38
C HIS A 99 -22.42 -3.04 10.73
N ASP A 100 -21.64 -2.66 11.72
CA ASP A 100 -21.75 -3.08 13.12
C ASP A 100 -21.48 -1.87 14.02
N SER A 101 -22.37 -1.59 14.97
CA SER A 101 -22.29 -0.37 15.78
C SER A 101 -21.06 -0.32 16.69
N ALA A 102 -20.63 -1.46 17.24
CA ALA A 102 -19.44 -1.50 18.08
C ALA A 102 -18.16 -1.30 17.23
N HIS A 103 -18.14 -1.89 16.04
CA HIS A 103 -17.06 -1.71 15.10
C HIS A 103 -16.97 -0.25 14.62
N LEU A 104 -18.11 0.37 14.27
CA LEU A 104 -18.14 1.78 13.85
C LEU A 104 -17.68 2.74 14.96
N LEU A 105 -18.00 2.45 16.21
CA LEU A 105 -17.50 3.24 17.34
C LEU A 105 -15.97 3.09 17.47
N CYS A 106 -15.45 1.88 17.29
CA CYS A 106 -14.01 1.62 17.26
C CYS A 106 -13.34 2.39 16.11
N THR A 107 -13.92 2.36 14.91
CA THR A 107 -13.40 3.07 13.74
C THR A 107 -13.40 4.59 13.96
N GLU A 108 -14.44 5.16 14.57
CA GLU A 108 -14.47 6.59 14.94
C GLU A 108 -13.29 6.96 15.86
N GLN A 109 -12.99 6.12 16.84
CA GLN A 109 -11.84 6.31 17.73
C GLN A 109 -10.51 6.20 16.97
N GLN A 110 -10.42 5.24 16.06
CA GLN A 110 -9.23 5.06 15.21
C GLN A 110 -9.00 6.26 14.29
N VAL A 111 -10.05 6.81 13.68
CA VAL A 111 -9.96 8.05 12.88
C VAL A 111 -9.45 9.21 13.73
N ALA A 112 -10.01 9.40 14.92
CA ALA A 112 -9.57 10.45 15.84
C ALA A 112 -8.08 10.27 16.22
N THR A 113 -7.65 9.04 16.43
CA THR A 113 -6.24 8.70 16.70
C THR A 113 -5.35 9.00 15.50
N CYS A 114 -5.75 8.63 14.27
CA CYS A 114 -4.99 8.97 13.07
C CYS A 114 -4.84 10.48 12.88
N VAL A 115 -5.91 11.25 13.11
CA VAL A 115 -5.87 12.73 13.07
C VAL A 115 -4.89 13.29 14.12
N GLN A 116 -4.84 12.70 15.30
CA GLN A 116 -3.84 13.06 16.31
C GLN A 116 -2.43 12.69 15.84
N MET A 117 -2.23 11.48 15.33
CA MET A 117 -0.95 10.97 14.85
C MET A 117 -0.42 11.72 13.60
N ALA A 118 -1.27 12.45 12.88
CA ALA A 118 -0.82 13.31 11.80
C ALA A 118 0.23 14.34 12.27
N ARG A 119 0.12 14.79 13.52
CA ARG A 119 1.10 15.70 14.16
C ARG A 119 2.43 15.01 14.50
N GLU A 120 2.44 13.69 14.51
CA GLU A 120 3.60 12.83 14.81
C GLU A 120 4.10 12.12 13.54
N ALA A 121 3.76 12.69 12.36
CA ALA A 121 4.18 12.23 11.04
C ALA A 121 3.55 10.90 10.58
N LEU A 122 2.30 10.61 10.95
CA LEU A 122 1.49 9.68 10.17
C LEU A 122 1.24 10.28 8.79
N ALA A 123 1.50 9.52 7.72
CA ALA A 123 1.47 10.05 6.37
C ALA A 123 0.08 10.02 5.73
N GLY A 124 -0.76 9.05 6.09
CA GLY A 124 -2.07 8.91 5.49
C GLY A 124 -2.96 7.86 6.14
N VAL A 125 -4.11 7.68 5.55
CA VAL A 125 -5.09 6.64 5.91
C VAL A 125 -5.59 5.92 4.67
N ASP A 126 -5.96 4.67 4.88
CA ASP A 126 -6.56 3.79 3.88
C ASP A 126 -7.90 3.28 4.41
N PHE A 127 -8.95 3.38 3.60
CA PHE A 127 -10.28 2.92 3.97
C PHE A 127 -10.64 1.61 3.26
N LEU A 128 -11.10 0.65 4.03
CA LEU A 128 -11.69 -0.61 3.57
C LEU A 128 -13.16 -0.65 3.98
N VAL A 129 -14.07 -0.49 3.00
CA VAL A 129 -15.51 -0.38 3.27
C VAL A 129 -16.22 -1.67 2.87
N ALA A 130 -16.84 -2.33 3.86
CA ALA A 130 -17.66 -3.52 3.63
C ALA A 130 -19.12 -3.14 3.24
N PRO A 131 -19.86 -4.03 2.55
CA PRO A 131 -19.38 -5.26 1.93
C PRO A 131 -18.46 -4.95 0.73
N TYR A 132 -17.38 -5.73 0.61
CA TYR A 132 -16.30 -5.38 -0.30
C TYR A 132 -16.55 -5.86 -1.74
N ASP A 133 -17.36 -6.90 -1.91
CA ASP A 133 -17.59 -7.64 -3.15
C ASP A 133 -19.05 -7.67 -3.60
N THR A 134 -19.95 -6.97 -2.93
CA THR A 134 -21.38 -6.92 -3.25
C THR A 134 -21.84 -5.49 -3.53
N GLU A 135 -23.09 -5.16 -3.26
CA GLU A 135 -23.60 -3.79 -3.42
C GLU A 135 -22.95 -2.83 -2.43
N ALA A 136 -22.67 -1.61 -2.86
CA ALA A 136 -22.10 -0.58 -2.00
C ALA A 136 -23.10 -0.21 -0.88
N ASP A 137 -22.66 -0.29 0.37
CA ASP A 137 -23.40 0.25 1.50
C ASP A 137 -23.26 1.78 1.53
N LEU A 138 -24.24 2.49 1.01
CA LEU A 138 -24.23 3.95 0.91
C LEU A 138 -24.17 4.64 2.27
N ALA A 139 -24.67 4.00 3.34
CA ALA A 139 -24.57 4.55 4.70
C ALA A 139 -23.13 4.49 5.21
N LEU A 140 -22.44 3.38 5.00
CA LEU A 140 -21.03 3.27 5.35
C LEU A 140 -20.17 4.23 4.50
N TRP A 141 -20.48 4.38 3.22
CA TRP A 141 -19.77 5.35 2.37
C TRP A 141 -20.00 6.79 2.83
N ALA A 142 -21.20 7.16 3.25
CA ALA A 142 -21.46 8.47 3.82
C ALA A 142 -20.66 8.74 5.11
N ILE A 143 -20.44 7.71 5.92
CA ILE A 143 -19.56 7.79 7.09
C ILE A 143 -18.10 7.93 6.63
N THR A 144 -17.67 7.12 5.66
CA THR A 144 -16.31 7.15 5.10
C THR A 144 -15.97 8.55 4.57
N TYR A 145 -16.89 9.21 3.86
CA TYR A 145 -16.65 10.57 3.34
C TYR A 145 -16.34 11.56 4.46
N ARG A 146 -17.10 11.52 5.56
CA ARG A 146 -16.84 12.40 6.72
C ARG A 146 -15.51 12.10 7.40
N TYR A 147 -15.12 10.83 7.45
CA TYR A 147 -13.83 10.44 8.03
C TYR A 147 -12.67 10.85 7.12
N ALA A 148 -12.82 10.68 5.82
CA ALA A 148 -11.82 11.10 4.85
C ALA A 148 -11.64 12.63 4.84
N GLU A 149 -12.72 13.40 4.94
CA GLU A 149 -12.66 14.87 5.06
C GLU A 149 -11.87 15.27 6.31
N ARG A 150 -12.19 14.70 7.48
CA ARG A 150 -11.45 14.97 8.72
C ARG A 150 -9.97 14.61 8.64
N ALA A 151 -9.64 13.49 7.98
CA ALA A 151 -8.27 13.05 7.78
C ALA A 151 -7.53 13.98 6.81
N ALA A 152 -8.16 14.36 5.70
CA ALA A 152 -7.61 15.30 4.73
C ALA A 152 -7.37 16.69 5.33
N ASP A 153 -8.30 17.21 6.14
CA ASP A 153 -8.16 18.47 6.88
C ASP A 153 -6.99 18.45 7.86
N ALA A 154 -6.65 17.27 8.39
CA ALA A 154 -5.48 17.07 9.23
C ALA A 154 -4.17 16.92 8.42
N GLY A 155 -4.22 16.96 7.08
CA GLY A 155 -3.06 16.85 6.19
C GLY A 155 -2.68 15.40 5.84
N LEU A 156 -3.52 14.41 6.19
CA LEU A 156 -3.29 13.01 5.85
C LEU A 156 -3.61 12.73 4.37
N GLY A 157 -2.79 11.92 3.73
CA GLY A 157 -3.08 11.38 2.41
C GLY A 157 -4.21 10.35 2.47
N ILE A 158 -5.07 10.30 1.44
CA ILE A 158 -6.23 9.42 1.40
C ILE A 158 -6.08 8.37 0.30
N THR A 159 -6.17 7.11 0.66
CA THR A 159 -6.32 5.97 -0.25
C THR A 159 -7.51 5.11 0.17
N VAL A 160 -8.01 4.27 -0.73
CA VAL A 160 -9.19 3.43 -0.50
C VAL A 160 -9.00 2.10 -1.22
N HIS A 161 -9.31 0.99 -0.56
CA HIS A 161 -9.48 -0.28 -1.25
C HIS A 161 -10.81 -0.31 -1.98
N ALA A 162 -10.82 -0.50 -3.30
CA ALA A 162 -12.06 -0.65 -4.06
C ALA A 162 -11.83 -1.37 -5.40
N GLY A 163 -12.84 -2.07 -5.87
CA GLY A 163 -12.82 -2.71 -7.19
C GLY A 163 -11.90 -3.91 -7.29
N GLU A 164 -11.60 -4.59 -6.19
CA GLU A 164 -10.78 -5.80 -6.23
C GLU A 164 -11.57 -7.02 -6.70
N PHE A 165 -12.77 -7.24 -6.15
CA PHE A 165 -13.60 -8.41 -6.45
C PHE A 165 -14.92 -8.06 -7.17
N SER A 166 -15.28 -6.80 -7.23
CA SER A 166 -16.47 -6.31 -7.91
C SER A 166 -16.36 -4.83 -8.27
N THR A 167 -17.31 -4.33 -9.09
CA THR A 167 -17.45 -2.91 -9.42
C THR A 167 -18.20 -2.11 -8.35
N ALA A 168 -18.84 -2.79 -7.39
CA ALA A 168 -19.85 -2.22 -6.49
C ALA A 168 -19.40 -0.96 -5.75
N ASN A 169 -18.19 -0.95 -5.24
CA ASN A 169 -17.65 0.15 -4.43
C ASN A 169 -16.90 1.24 -5.22
N LEU A 170 -16.55 0.99 -6.50
CA LEU A 170 -15.69 1.90 -7.26
C LEU A 170 -16.28 3.30 -7.41
N ALA A 171 -17.56 3.40 -7.80
CA ALA A 171 -18.20 4.69 -8.00
C ALA A 171 -18.33 5.49 -6.69
N ALA A 172 -18.51 4.82 -5.56
CA ALA A 172 -18.52 5.45 -4.25
C ALA A 172 -17.12 5.85 -3.82
N ALA A 173 -16.12 4.99 -4.02
CA ALA A 173 -14.72 5.26 -3.72
C ALA A 173 -14.20 6.53 -4.43
N LEU A 174 -14.53 6.71 -5.70
CA LEU A 174 -14.14 7.88 -6.50
C LEU A 174 -14.70 9.21 -5.99
N ARG A 175 -15.68 9.17 -5.08
CA ARG A 175 -16.28 10.37 -4.45
C ARG A 175 -15.66 10.71 -3.10
N VAL A 176 -14.70 9.92 -2.62
CA VAL A 176 -14.04 10.14 -1.32
C VAL A 176 -13.27 11.47 -1.35
N PRO A 177 -13.53 12.38 -0.40
CA PRO A 177 -12.81 13.64 -0.32
C PRO A 177 -11.30 13.44 -0.15
N GLY A 178 -10.51 14.17 -0.94
CA GLY A 178 -9.06 14.10 -0.87
C GLY A 178 -8.43 12.81 -1.42
N LEU A 179 -9.21 11.95 -2.08
CA LEU A 179 -8.73 10.70 -2.65
C LEU A 179 -7.57 10.94 -3.62
N ARG A 180 -6.48 10.20 -3.42
CA ARG A 180 -5.31 10.26 -4.31
C ARG A 180 -4.95 8.92 -4.93
N ARG A 181 -5.31 7.82 -4.26
CA ARG A 181 -5.01 6.45 -4.73
C ARG A 181 -6.21 5.53 -4.51
N ILE A 182 -6.30 4.51 -5.34
CA ILE A 182 -7.23 3.39 -5.16
C ILE A 182 -6.43 2.10 -5.17
N GLY A 183 -6.57 1.30 -4.11
CA GLY A 183 -6.05 -0.05 -4.06
C GLY A 183 -6.80 -0.95 -5.04
N HIS A 184 -6.07 -1.71 -5.84
CA HIS A 184 -6.49 -2.71 -6.80
C HIS A 184 -7.24 -2.19 -8.03
N ALA A 185 -8.47 -1.70 -7.90
CA ALA A 185 -9.34 -1.25 -9.00
C ALA A 185 -9.51 -2.24 -10.17
N VAL A 186 -9.21 -3.54 -9.97
CA VAL A 186 -9.17 -4.58 -11.01
C VAL A 186 -10.45 -4.64 -11.81
N TYR A 187 -11.59 -4.57 -11.12
CA TYR A 187 -12.91 -4.68 -11.74
C TYR A 187 -13.35 -3.42 -12.52
N ALA A 188 -12.61 -2.29 -12.41
CA ALA A 188 -12.85 -1.14 -13.31
C ALA A 188 -12.77 -1.55 -14.79
N ALA A 189 -11.92 -2.51 -15.11
CA ALA A 189 -11.79 -3.00 -16.47
C ALA A 189 -13.03 -3.73 -17.01
N HIS A 190 -13.96 -4.16 -16.17
CA HIS A 190 -15.17 -4.83 -16.59
C HIS A 190 -16.31 -3.86 -16.95
N ASP A 191 -16.18 -2.58 -16.56
CA ASP A 191 -17.14 -1.53 -16.92
C ASP A 191 -16.40 -0.35 -17.56
N PRO A 192 -16.59 -0.12 -18.89
CA PRO A 192 -15.92 0.97 -19.59
C PRO A 192 -16.19 2.37 -18.99
N ARG A 193 -17.37 2.57 -18.40
CA ARG A 193 -17.72 3.86 -17.76
C ARG A 193 -16.95 4.07 -16.47
N LEU A 194 -16.83 3.02 -15.64
CA LEU A 194 -16.04 3.08 -14.42
C LEU A 194 -14.55 3.24 -14.73
N LEU A 195 -14.05 2.55 -15.74
CA LEU A 195 -12.67 2.71 -16.20
C LEU A 195 -12.38 4.15 -16.65
N GLU A 196 -13.31 4.73 -17.41
CA GLU A 196 -13.21 6.14 -17.82
C GLU A 196 -13.26 7.09 -16.61
N GLN A 197 -14.13 6.84 -15.63
CA GLN A 197 -14.19 7.64 -14.40
C GLN A 197 -12.89 7.56 -13.61
N VAL A 198 -12.29 6.38 -13.48
CA VAL A 198 -10.96 6.22 -12.85
C VAL A 198 -9.91 7.02 -13.61
N ALA A 199 -9.89 6.95 -14.94
CA ALA A 199 -8.94 7.71 -15.76
C ALA A 199 -9.11 9.23 -15.62
N GLN A 200 -10.35 9.71 -15.58
CA GLN A 200 -10.68 11.15 -15.46
C GLN A 200 -10.44 11.68 -14.03
N SER A 201 -10.48 10.83 -13.01
CA SER A 201 -10.32 11.26 -11.61
C SER A 201 -8.91 11.71 -11.27
N GLY A 202 -7.90 11.31 -12.05
CA GLY A 202 -6.49 11.60 -11.78
C GLY A 202 -5.90 10.82 -10.60
N VAL A 203 -6.63 9.84 -10.03
CA VAL A 203 -6.11 8.97 -8.98
C VAL A 203 -5.09 7.98 -9.54
N SER A 204 -4.13 7.59 -8.71
CA SER A 204 -3.24 6.47 -9.03
C SER A 204 -3.84 5.14 -8.61
N VAL A 205 -3.65 4.10 -9.42
CA VAL A 205 -4.08 2.73 -9.09
C VAL A 205 -2.90 1.94 -8.54
N GLU A 206 -3.10 1.37 -7.36
CA GLU A 206 -2.14 0.49 -6.67
C GLU A 206 -2.35 -0.94 -7.15
N CYS A 207 -1.58 -1.37 -8.15
CA CYS A 207 -1.66 -2.73 -8.71
C CYS A 207 -0.86 -3.72 -7.86
N CYS A 208 -1.54 -4.76 -7.36
CA CYS A 208 -0.98 -5.83 -6.55
C CYS A 208 -1.07 -7.14 -7.35
N LEU A 209 -0.18 -7.32 -8.36
CA LEU A 209 -0.32 -8.36 -9.38
C LEU A 209 -0.41 -9.76 -8.78
N THR A 210 0.53 -10.09 -7.88
CA THR A 210 0.57 -11.41 -7.24
C THR A 210 -0.62 -11.62 -6.31
N CYS A 211 -0.98 -10.61 -5.52
CA CYS A 211 -2.12 -10.69 -4.62
C CYS A 211 -3.43 -10.93 -5.39
N ASN A 212 -3.68 -10.15 -6.44
CA ASN A 212 -4.91 -10.26 -7.22
C ASN A 212 -5.08 -11.62 -7.91
N VAL A 213 -3.98 -12.27 -8.32
CA VAL A 213 -4.02 -13.65 -8.85
C VAL A 213 -4.27 -14.65 -7.72
N LEU A 214 -3.54 -14.54 -6.60
CA LEU A 214 -3.67 -15.50 -5.49
C LEU A 214 -5.04 -15.48 -4.83
N LEU A 215 -5.66 -14.30 -4.73
CA LEU A 215 -7.00 -14.13 -4.15
C LEU A 215 -8.11 -14.39 -5.17
N GLY A 216 -7.77 -14.64 -6.44
CA GLY A 216 -8.74 -14.94 -7.49
C GLY A 216 -9.49 -13.71 -8.02
N ALA A 217 -9.02 -12.51 -7.76
CA ALA A 217 -9.55 -11.29 -8.37
C ALA A 217 -9.35 -11.29 -9.90
N VAL A 218 -8.27 -11.92 -10.37
CA VAL A 218 -8.02 -12.24 -11.77
C VAL A 218 -7.55 -13.70 -11.92
N PRO A 219 -7.83 -14.38 -13.05
CA PRO A 219 -7.45 -15.79 -13.22
C PRO A 219 -5.96 -16.02 -13.48
N SER A 220 -5.22 -15.02 -13.96
CA SER A 220 -3.78 -15.09 -14.22
C SER A 220 -3.16 -13.68 -14.31
N TYR A 221 -1.84 -13.61 -14.35
CA TYR A 221 -1.12 -12.34 -14.55
C TYR A 221 -1.45 -11.70 -15.90
N GLU A 222 -1.58 -12.49 -16.98
CA GLU A 222 -1.91 -12.01 -18.33
C GLU A 222 -3.32 -11.39 -18.40
N ALA A 223 -4.24 -11.87 -17.56
CA ALA A 223 -5.60 -11.36 -17.45
C ALA A 223 -5.71 -10.08 -16.59
N HIS A 224 -4.62 -9.72 -15.86
CA HIS A 224 -4.63 -8.54 -15.04
C HIS A 224 -4.80 -7.26 -15.88
N PRO A 225 -5.70 -6.33 -15.51
CA PRO A 225 -6.05 -5.17 -16.34
C PRO A 225 -4.99 -4.07 -16.38
N ILE A 226 -3.82 -4.26 -15.81
CA ILE A 226 -2.74 -3.25 -15.74
C ILE A 226 -2.43 -2.63 -17.12
N ARG A 227 -2.42 -3.42 -18.20
CA ARG A 227 -2.19 -2.89 -19.55
C ARG A 227 -3.31 -1.96 -20.01
N ARG A 228 -4.56 -2.24 -19.61
CA ARG A 228 -5.71 -1.37 -19.90
C ARG A 228 -5.60 -0.06 -19.11
N PHE A 229 -5.18 -0.13 -17.86
CA PHE A 229 -4.97 1.06 -17.05
C PHE A 229 -3.93 1.98 -17.69
N VAL A 230 -2.78 1.42 -18.09
CA VAL A 230 -1.72 2.17 -18.78
C VAL A 230 -2.23 2.75 -20.11
N ALA A 231 -2.96 1.96 -20.91
CA ALA A 231 -3.52 2.41 -22.19
C ALA A 231 -4.56 3.54 -22.04
N CYS A 232 -5.25 3.59 -20.90
CA CYS A 232 -6.18 4.66 -20.54
C CYS A 232 -5.50 5.87 -19.88
N GLY A 233 -4.17 5.86 -19.74
CA GLY A 233 -3.43 6.95 -19.11
C GLY A 233 -3.58 7.03 -17.59
N ILE A 234 -4.08 5.97 -16.94
CA ILE A 234 -4.20 5.89 -15.49
C ILE A 234 -2.80 5.72 -14.89
N PRO A 235 -2.38 6.56 -13.95
CA PRO A 235 -1.11 6.35 -13.24
C PRO A 235 -1.15 5.03 -12.44
N VAL A 236 -0.20 4.13 -12.73
CA VAL A 236 -0.11 2.80 -12.09
C VAL A 236 1.10 2.77 -11.17
N THR A 237 0.92 2.19 -9.99
CA THR A 237 2.01 1.79 -9.09
C THR A 237 2.02 0.28 -8.90
N LEU A 238 3.19 -0.32 -8.69
CA LEU A 238 3.32 -1.73 -8.33
C LEU A 238 3.49 -1.84 -6.82
N ASN A 239 2.74 -2.76 -6.22
CA ASN A 239 2.64 -2.90 -4.77
C ASN A 239 2.60 -4.37 -4.38
N THR A 240 3.09 -4.69 -3.19
CA THR A 240 3.11 -6.07 -2.69
C THR A 240 1.81 -6.49 -2.00
N ASP A 241 0.99 -5.52 -1.57
CA ASP A 241 -0.11 -5.73 -0.63
C ASP A 241 0.40 -6.33 0.69
N ASP A 242 -0.04 -7.51 1.07
CA ASP A 242 0.46 -8.24 2.24
C ASP A 242 1.59 -9.21 1.81
N PRO A 243 2.85 -8.77 1.74
CA PRO A 243 3.96 -9.56 1.20
C PRO A 243 4.19 -10.87 1.96
N VAL A 244 3.77 -10.88 3.22
CA VAL A 244 3.90 -12.05 4.08
C VAL A 244 2.94 -13.15 3.67
N ARG A 245 1.65 -12.82 3.52
CA ARG A 245 0.60 -13.79 3.20
C ARG A 245 0.64 -14.22 1.75
N VAL A 246 0.89 -13.27 0.84
CA VAL A 246 0.94 -13.58 -0.59
C VAL A 246 2.32 -14.04 -1.06
N CYS A 247 3.31 -14.11 -0.17
CA CYS A 247 4.66 -14.58 -0.44
C CYS A 247 5.29 -13.90 -1.66
N THR A 248 5.18 -12.57 -1.75
CA THR A 248 5.76 -11.77 -2.82
C THR A 248 6.74 -10.72 -2.29
N THR A 249 7.51 -10.12 -3.17
CA THR A 249 8.41 -8.99 -2.89
C THR A 249 8.19 -7.92 -3.94
N ILE A 250 8.66 -6.69 -3.69
CA ILE A 250 8.54 -5.63 -4.70
C ILE A 250 9.33 -5.97 -5.97
N GLY A 251 10.52 -6.57 -5.86
CA GLY A 251 11.29 -7.03 -7.00
C GLY A 251 10.54 -8.08 -7.82
N ARG A 252 9.80 -8.98 -7.16
CA ARG A 252 8.94 -9.95 -7.86
C ARG A 252 7.80 -9.29 -8.60
N GLU A 253 7.13 -8.28 -8.03
CA GLU A 253 6.06 -7.55 -8.73
C GLU A 253 6.59 -6.86 -9.99
N TYR A 254 7.78 -6.24 -9.92
CA TYR A 254 8.46 -5.68 -11.10
C TYR A 254 8.85 -6.76 -12.13
N ALA A 255 9.35 -7.93 -11.67
CA ALA A 255 9.68 -9.04 -12.57
C ALA A 255 8.43 -9.60 -13.28
N VAL A 256 7.30 -9.71 -12.59
CA VAL A 256 6.00 -10.08 -13.18
C VAL A 256 5.57 -9.06 -14.23
N ALA A 257 5.66 -7.76 -13.93
CA ALA A 257 5.33 -6.71 -14.88
C ALA A 257 6.24 -6.78 -16.14
N ALA A 258 7.55 -7.01 -15.97
CA ALA A 258 8.46 -7.22 -17.08
C ALA A 258 8.08 -8.46 -17.92
N ALA A 259 7.73 -9.57 -17.29
CA ALA A 259 7.25 -10.79 -17.97
C ALA A 259 5.92 -10.55 -18.72
N LEU A 260 5.10 -9.63 -18.26
CA LEU A 260 3.92 -9.15 -18.98
C LEU A 260 4.27 -8.24 -20.19
N GLY A 261 5.54 -7.95 -20.46
CA GLY A 261 5.99 -7.21 -21.62
C GLY A 261 6.14 -5.70 -21.40
N PHE A 262 6.11 -5.24 -20.17
CA PHE A 262 6.47 -3.85 -19.86
C PHE A 262 7.98 -3.66 -19.99
N SER A 263 8.37 -2.62 -20.72
CA SER A 263 9.77 -2.28 -20.93
C SER A 263 10.41 -1.66 -19.67
N PRO A 264 11.75 -1.61 -19.58
CA PRO A 264 12.41 -0.87 -18.49
C PRO A 264 11.93 0.58 -18.35
N ALA A 265 11.56 1.25 -19.44
CA ALA A 265 11.02 2.60 -19.43
C ALA A 265 9.61 2.65 -18.81
N ASP A 266 8.78 1.64 -19.08
CA ASP A 266 7.46 1.53 -18.44
C ASP A 266 7.61 1.27 -16.94
N LEU A 267 8.52 0.38 -16.54
CA LEU A 267 8.79 0.09 -15.13
C LEU A 267 9.30 1.34 -14.38
N LEU A 268 10.15 2.14 -15.02
CA LEU A 268 10.56 3.43 -14.47
C LEU A 268 9.39 4.39 -14.34
N THR A 269 8.44 4.37 -15.29
CA THR A 269 7.22 5.18 -15.23
C THR A 269 6.35 4.77 -14.04
N PHE A 270 6.24 3.47 -13.74
CA PHE A 270 5.51 2.99 -12.54
C PHE A 270 6.21 3.44 -11.25
N THR A 271 7.54 3.37 -11.19
CA THR A 271 8.31 3.89 -10.05
C THR A 271 8.09 5.39 -9.87
N ARG A 272 8.11 6.15 -10.97
CA ARG A 272 7.84 7.59 -10.95
C ARG A 272 6.42 7.90 -10.47
N ALA A 273 5.44 7.14 -10.95
CA ALA A 273 4.05 7.25 -10.49
C ALA A 273 3.93 6.95 -8.98
N ALA A 274 4.64 5.95 -8.46
CA ALA A 274 4.68 5.64 -7.04
C ALA A 274 5.24 6.82 -6.21
N VAL A 275 6.33 7.46 -6.67
CA VAL A 275 6.87 8.64 -6.00
C VAL A 275 5.88 9.80 -6.03
N HIS A 276 5.23 10.07 -7.18
CA HIS A 276 4.22 11.13 -7.28
C HIS A 276 3.00 10.87 -6.39
N ALA A 277 2.55 9.63 -6.31
CA ALA A 277 1.39 9.22 -5.52
C ALA A 277 1.68 9.12 -4.01
N SER A 278 2.95 9.05 -3.61
CA SER A 278 3.34 8.87 -2.21
C SER A 278 2.84 10.01 -1.31
N PHE A 279 2.62 9.68 -0.05
CA PHE A 279 2.21 10.62 1.00
C PHE A 279 3.41 11.17 1.78
N THR A 280 4.62 10.93 1.30
CA THR A 280 5.84 11.53 1.88
C THR A 280 5.91 13.04 1.69
N SER A 281 6.86 13.70 2.34
CA SER A 281 7.01 15.16 2.24
C SER A 281 7.29 15.64 0.80
N VAL A 282 6.96 16.90 0.52
CA VAL A 282 7.20 17.52 -0.79
C VAL A 282 8.68 17.51 -1.14
N GLU A 283 9.54 17.80 -0.15
CA GLU A 283 11.00 17.84 -0.31
C GLU A 283 11.55 16.46 -0.64
N ARG A 284 11.08 15.42 0.07
CA ARG A 284 11.51 14.03 -0.17
C ARG A 284 11.06 13.56 -1.53
N ARG A 285 9.82 13.87 -1.92
CA ARG A 285 9.28 13.53 -3.25
C ARG A 285 10.10 14.18 -4.36
N ALA A 286 10.42 15.46 -4.22
CA ALA A 286 11.24 16.19 -5.19
C ALA A 286 12.65 15.58 -5.32
N ALA A 287 13.27 15.22 -4.19
CA ALA A 287 14.59 14.58 -4.18
C ALA A 287 14.58 13.22 -4.91
N LEU A 288 13.56 12.38 -4.65
CA LEU A 288 13.41 11.08 -5.30
C LEU A 288 13.15 11.22 -6.80
N LEU A 289 12.34 12.17 -7.23
CA LEU A 289 12.10 12.42 -8.66
C LEU A 289 13.37 12.87 -9.36
N HIS A 290 14.16 13.74 -8.74
CA HIS A 290 15.46 14.15 -9.28
C HIS A 290 16.45 12.97 -9.39
N GLU A 291 16.45 12.06 -8.42
CA GLU A 291 17.27 10.85 -8.45
C GLU A 291 16.85 9.92 -9.59
N LEU A 292 15.54 9.71 -9.79
CA LEU A 292 15.00 8.94 -10.91
C LEU A 292 15.34 9.56 -12.27
N ASP A 293 15.36 10.90 -12.39
CA ASP A 293 15.75 11.58 -13.63
C ASP A 293 17.22 11.30 -13.97
N ARG A 294 18.12 11.37 -12.98
CA ARG A 294 19.54 11.06 -13.18
C ARG A 294 19.75 9.61 -13.58
N TRP A 295 19.06 8.68 -12.93
CA TRP A 295 19.16 7.26 -13.25
C TRP A 295 18.65 6.95 -14.67
N GLY A 296 17.53 7.55 -15.08
CA GLY A 296 16.98 7.38 -16.43
C GLY A 296 17.92 7.88 -17.52
N GLN A 297 18.64 8.98 -17.28
CA GLN A 297 19.63 9.53 -18.22
C GLN A 297 20.86 8.60 -18.34
N SER A 298 21.41 8.14 -17.22
CA SER A 298 22.56 7.24 -17.22
C SER A 298 22.27 5.88 -17.86
N SER A 299 21.04 5.38 -17.73
CA SER A 299 20.61 4.11 -18.35
C SER A 299 20.39 4.22 -19.87
N ALA A 300 20.09 5.42 -20.38
CA ALA A 300 19.94 5.67 -21.81
C ALA A 300 21.29 5.83 -22.53
N GLU A 301 22.35 6.18 -21.80
CA GLU A 301 23.71 6.38 -22.32
C GLU A 301 24.59 5.12 -22.25
N ALA A 302 24.11 4.06 -21.58
CA ALA A 302 24.84 2.80 -21.51
C ALA A 302 24.90 2.14 -22.91
N PRO A 303 26.08 1.85 -23.49
CA PRO A 303 26.14 1.18 -24.78
C PRO A 303 25.54 -0.22 -24.68
N THR A 304 24.69 -0.56 -25.65
CA THR A 304 24.07 -1.88 -25.86
C THR A 304 25.11 -2.95 -26.19
#